data_4c99351e4dbf2920fa81199f49430f72
#
_entry.id   4c99351e4dbf2920fa81199f49430f72
#
_cell.length_a   1.000
_cell.length_b   1.000
_cell.length_c   1.000
_cell.angle_alpha   90.00
_cell.angle_beta   90.00
_cell.angle_gamma   90.00
#
_symmetry.space_group_name_H-M   'P 1'
#
loop_
_entity.id
_entity.type
_entity.pdbx_description
1 polymer ?
#
loop_
_entity_poly.entity_id
_entity_poly.type
_entity_poly.pdbx_seq_one_letter_code
_entity_poly.pdbx_strand_id
1 'polypeptide(L)'
;MKRIIISEFMDEPAVEWLKEQGFDATYDPGLVDRPDDLAAALEADARALIVRNRTQVRGPLLDAGGKLEVVGRLGVGLDNIDLETCKTRGITVLPATGGNTVSVAEYVITAMLVLRRGAWFGTSEVTAGLWPRQKMIGQEVMGTTLGLIGFGEIAQAVAARAQAFGIRVLAHDPFLPGDAAAWRGAERRETLDEMLAVSDFVSLHTPLTPETRNLIDPGRLAAMKEGAILINTARGGVLDEAAVAEALRSGRLGGAALDVFAEEPLPAGSPLDGAPNLLATPHVAGVTEQSNVRISWLIARGVAGHLS
;
A
#
# COMPACT_ATOMS: atom_id res chain seq x y z
N MET A 1 -9.42 -13.39 32.43
CA MET A 1 -9.73 -12.91 31.06
C MET A 1 -8.45 -12.92 30.24
N LYS A 2 -8.49 -13.29 28.93
CA LYS A 2 -7.30 -13.21 28.08
C LYS A 2 -7.03 -11.73 27.77
N ARG A 3 -5.76 -11.31 27.92
CA ARG A 3 -5.34 -9.92 27.77
C ARG A 3 -4.92 -9.62 26.33
N ILE A 4 -5.40 -8.51 25.78
CA ILE A 4 -5.11 -8.00 24.44
C ILE A 4 -4.47 -6.62 24.58
N ILE A 5 -3.29 -6.41 24.02
CA ILE A 5 -2.63 -5.09 23.97
C ILE A 5 -2.81 -4.53 22.56
N ILE A 6 -3.26 -3.27 22.47
CA ILE A 6 -3.46 -2.53 21.21
C ILE A 6 -2.56 -1.30 21.27
N SER A 7 -1.44 -1.32 20.54
CA SER A 7 -0.35 -0.34 20.66
C SER A 7 -0.43 0.81 19.65
N GLU A 8 -1.33 0.74 18.67
CA GLU A 8 -1.50 1.77 17.65
C GLU A 8 -2.99 2.01 17.39
N PHE A 9 -3.30 3.05 16.57
CA PHE A 9 -4.67 3.45 16.27
C PHE A 9 -5.54 2.28 15.80
N MET A 10 -6.65 2.08 16.48
CA MET A 10 -7.75 1.18 16.16
C MET A 10 -9.08 1.90 16.36
N ASP A 11 -10.12 1.58 15.58
CA ASP A 11 -11.46 2.13 15.72
C ASP A 11 -12.04 1.77 17.11
N GLU A 12 -12.41 2.79 17.90
CA GLU A 12 -12.83 2.60 19.30
C GLU A 12 -14.02 1.64 19.46
N PRO A 13 -15.07 1.68 18.62
CA PRO A 13 -16.14 0.69 18.67
C PRO A 13 -15.67 -0.76 18.57
N ALA A 14 -14.62 -1.04 17.79
CA ALA A 14 -14.04 -2.39 17.70
C ALA A 14 -13.26 -2.78 18.98
N VAL A 15 -12.64 -1.80 19.65
CA VAL A 15 -12.00 -2.01 20.96
C VAL A 15 -13.03 -2.30 22.04
N GLU A 16 -14.10 -1.51 22.11
CA GLU A 16 -15.18 -1.73 23.09
C GLU A 16 -15.86 -3.09 22.86
N TRP A 17 -16.08 -3.47 21.61
CA TRP A 17 -16.60 -4.80 21.29
C TRP A 17 -15.72 -5.93 21.84
N LEU A 18 -14.37 -5.82 21.76
CA LEU A 18 -13.47 -6.81 22.37
C LEU A 18 -13.69 -6.93 23.88
N LYS A 19 -13.89 -5.81 24.60
CA LYS A 19 -14.20 -5.82 26.02
C LYS A 19 -15.56 -6.46 26.32
N GLU A 20 -16.57 -6.18 25.50
CA GLU A 20 -17.90 -6.83 25.59
C GLU A 20 -17.85 -8.34 25.37
N GLN A 21 -16.89 -8.82 24.54
CA GLN A 21 -16.63 -10.26 24.38
C GLN A 21 -15.89 -10.90 25.57
N GLY A 22 -15.58 -10.15 26.60
CA GLY A 22 -14.95 -10.64 27.83
C GLY A 22 -13.42 -10.68 27.77
N PHE A 23 -12.79 -9.94 26.88
CA PHE A 23 -11.34 -9.77 26.85
C PHE A 23 -10.90 -8.56 27.70
N ASP A 24 -9.69 -8.65 28.30
CA ASP A 24 -9.02 -7.51 28.92
C ASP A 24 -8.25 -6.73 27.83
N ALA A 25 -8.97 -5.87 27.09
CA ALA A 25 -8.40 -5.10 25.99
C ALA A 25 -7.85 -3.76 26.49
N THR A 26 -6.51 -3.63 26.50
CA THR A 26 -5.79 -2.39 26.81
C THR A 26 -5.51 -1.67 25.49
N TYR A 27 -6.14 -0.49 25.30
CA TYR A 27 -5.94 0.35 24.13
C TYR A 27 -5.16 1.60 24.51
N ASP A 28 -3.94 1.72 24.04
CA ASP A 28 -3.10 2.90 24.19
C ASP A 28 -2.25 3.08 22.91
N PRO A 29 -2.73 3.95 21.98
CA PRO A 29 -2.04 4.17 20.70
C PRO A 29 -0.69 4.87 20.84
N GLY A 30 -0.35 5.39 22.02
CA GLY A 30 0.96 5.96 22.33
C GLY A 30 2.01 4.94 22.76
N LEU A 31 1.65 3.67 22.96
CA LEU A 31 2.61 2.63 23.30
C LEU A 31 3.67 2.39 22.21
N VAL A 32 3.33 2.68 20.96
CA VAL A 32 4.29 2.59 19.84
C VAL A 32 5.52 3.50 20.04
N ASP A 33 5.37 4.60 20.75
CA ASP A 33 6.45 5.56 21.04
C ASP A 33 7.14 5.30 22.38
N ARG A 34 6.70 4.26 23.12
CA ARG A 34 7.20 3.84 24.45
C ARG A 34 7.49 2.34 24.47
N PRO A 35 8.56 1.89 23.80
CA PRO A 35 8.84 0.46 23.61
C PRO A 35 9.02 -0.32 24.92
N ASP A 36 9.58 0.29 25.97
CA ASP A 36 9.76 -0.35 27.28
C ASP A 36 8.40 -0.58 27.98
N ASP A 37 7.48 0.39 27.91
CA ASP A 37 6.13 0.25 28.43
C ASP A 37 5.35 -0.82 27.69
N LEU A 38 5.51 -0.88 26.35
CA LEU A 38 4.89 -1.92 25.52
C LEU A 38 5.43 -3.31 25.89
N ALA A 39 6.74 -3.46 26.07
CA ALA A 39 7.34 -4.72 26.50
C ALA A 39 6.80 -5.15 27.87
N ALA A 40 6.76 -4.25 28.85
CA ALA A 40 6.21 -4.52 30.18
C ALA A 40 4.71 -4.90 30.11
N ALA A 41 3.93 -4.27 29.22
CA ALA A 41 2.53 -4.63 29.01
C ALA A 41 2.36 -6.05 28.44
N LEU A 42 3.30 -6.52 27.61
CA LEU A 42 3.31 -7.88 27.06
C LEU A 42 3.72 -8.92 28.11
N GLU A 43 4.73 -8.63 28.91
CA GLU A 43 5.19 -9.52 30.01
C GLU A 43 4.07 -9.81 31.04
N ALA A 44 3.15 -8.87 31.22
CA ALA A 44 2.01 -8.97 32.11
C ALA A 44 0.87 -9.89 31.62
N ASP A 45 1.20 -11.03 31.02
CA ASP A 45 0.27 -12.09 30.58
C ASP A 45 -0.57 -11.74 29.31
N ALA A 46 -0.04 -10.92 28.38
CA ALA A 46 -0.72 -10.66 27.14
C ALA A 46 -0.79 -11.91 26.24
N ARG A 47 -1.98 -12.17 25.69
CA ARG A 47 -2.24 -13.28 24.75
C ARG A 47 -2.32 -12.81 23.31
N ALA A 48 -2.65 -11.53 23.09
CA ALA A 48 -2.65 -10.93 21.79
C ALA A 48 -1.98 -9.55 21.81
N LEU A 49 -1.33 -9.24 20.69
CA LEU A 49 -0.83 -7.91 20.38
C LEU A 49 -1.47 -7.45 19.06
N ILE A 50 -2.11 -6.28 19.06
CA ILE A 50 -2.65 -5.66 17.86
C ILE A 50 -1.80 -4.44 17.53
N VAL A 51 -1.25 -4.43 16.30
CA VAL A 51 -0.30 -3.41 15.81
C VAL A 51 -0.74 -2.84 14.46
N ARG A 52 -0.13 -1.74 14.06
CA ARG A 52 -0.27 -1.21 12.71
C ARG A 52 1.04 -1.36 11.92
N ASN A 53 1.71 -0.28 11.54
CA ASN A 53 2.94 -0.33 10.73
C ASN A 53 4.19 0.17 11.47
N ARG A 54 4.04 0.91 12.57
CA ARG A 54 5.18 1.49 13.30
C ARG A 54 5.78 0.52 14.31
N THR A 55 4.95 -0.21 15.05
CA THR A 55 5.41 -1.19 16.04
C THR A 55 6.17 -2.32 15.38
N GLN A 56 7.45 -2.49 15.74
CA GLN A 56 8.31 -3.54 15.20
C GLN A 56 8.16 -4.80 16.06
N VAL A 57 7.40 -5.78 15.57
CA VAL A 57 7.13 -7.06 16.27
C VAL A 57 8.26 -8.03 15.97
N ARG A 58 9.41 -7.80 16.60
CA ARG A 58 10.64 -8.61 16.44
C ARG A 58 11.57 -8.44 17.64
N GLY A 59 12.58 -9.31 17.75
CA GLY A 59 13.62 -9.25 18.76
C GLY A 59 13.07 -9.08 20.17
N PRO A 60 13.54 -8.08 20.97
CA PRO A 60 13.16 -7.90 22.36
C PRO A 60 11.65 -7.83 22.62
N LEU A 61 10.87 -7.25 21.69
CA LEU A 61 9.42 -7.18 21.86
C LEU A 61 8.75 -8.55 21.79
N LEU A 62 9.20 -9.42 20.88
CA LEU A 62 8.72 -10.81 20.82
C LEU A 62 9.20 -11.61 22.04
N ASP A 63 10.37 -11.30 22.58
CA ASP A 63 10.90 -11.97 23.78
C ASP A 63 10.05 -11.62 25.01
N ALA A 64 9.67 -10.36 25.18
CA ALA A 64 8.74 -9.90 26.22
C ALA A 64 7.34 -10.56 26.07
N GLY A 65 6.91 -10.83 24.84
CA GLY A 65 5.63 -11.49 24.54
C GLY A 65 5.63 -13.01 24.69
N GLY A 66 6.24 -13.56 25.75
CA GLY A 66 6.41 -15.01 25.93
C GLY A 66 5.13 -15.85 26.00
N LYS A 67 3.96 -15.20 26.17
CA LYS A 67 2.63 -15.86 26.18
C LYS A 67 1.73 -15.46 25.01
N LEU A 68 2.25 -14.72 24.03
CA LEU A 68 1.48 -14.36 22.85
C LEU A 68 1.04 -15.60 22.06
N GLU A 69 -0.24 -15.64 21.73
CA GLU A 69 -0.88 -16.65 20.89
C GLU A 69 -1.13 -16.07 19.47
N VAL A 70 -1.40 -14.75 19.40
CA VAL A 70 -1.76 -14.10 18.14
C VAL A 70 -1.25 -12.66 18.04
N VAL A 71 -0.84 -12.26 16.84
CA VAL A 71 -0.55 -10.86 16.47
C VAL A 71 -1.53 -10.44 15.41
N GLY A 72 -2.39 -9.46 15.71
CA GLY A 72 -3.29 -8.83 14.75
C GLY A 72 -2.61 -7.62 14.10
N ARG A 73 -2.54 -7.59 12.77
CA ARG A 73 -1.97 -6.48 12.02
C ARG A 73 -3.07 -5.65 11.34
N LEU A 74 -3.27 -4.40 11.80
CA LEU A 74 -4.22 -3.43 11.24
C LEU A 74 -3.75 -2.92 9.86
N GLY A 75 -3.74 -3.82 8.90
CA GLY A 75 -3.32 -3.61 7.51
C GLY A 75 -2.84 -4.91 6.86
N VAL A 76 -2.38 -4.83 5.61
CA VAL A 76 -2.06 -6.02 4.79
C VAL A 76 -0.58 -6.40 4.84
N GLY A 77 0.32 -5.42 4.81
CA GLY A 77 1.75 -5.66 4.82
C GLY A 77 2.24 -6.17 6.19
N LEU A 78 3.20 -7.07 6.18
CA LEU A 78 3.75 -7.73 7.37
C LEU A 78 5.23 -7.39 7.60
N ASP A 79 5.73 -6.35 6.96
CA ASP A 79 7.15 -5.98 6.94
C ASP A 79 7.71 -5.63 8.32
N ASN A 80 6.86 -5.20 9.25
CA ASN A 80 7.20 -4.89 10.64
C ASN A 80 7.11 -6.09 11.59
N ILE A 81 6.82 -7.31 11.09
CA ILE A 81 6.63 -8.52 11.90
C ILE A 81 7.64 -9.59 11.49
N ASP A 82 8.35 -10.17 12.44
CA ASP A 82 9.22 -11.32 12.24
C ASP A 82 8.38 -12.60 12.16
N LEU A 83 7.98 -12.94 10.93
CA LEU A 83 7.10 -14.09 10.64
C LEU A 83 7.75 -15.44 11.00
N GLU A 84 9.06 -15.58 10.83
CA GLU A 84 9.77 -16.82 11.11
C GLU A 84 9.83 -17.08 12.63
N THR A 85 10.13 -16.04 13.39
CA THR A 85 10.11 -16.15 14.86
C THR A 85 8.67 -16.37 15.36
N CYS A 86 7.67 -15.68 14.83
CA CYS A 86 6.27 -15.94 15.19
C CYS A 86 5.88 -17.40 14.92
N LYS A 87 6.19 -17.91 13.73
CA LYS A 87 5.92 -19.30 13.33
C LYS A 87 6.61 -20.31 14.27
N THR A 88 7.88 -20.10 14.58
CA THR A 88 8.66 -20.98 15.47
C THR A 88 8.07 -21.03 16.87
N ARG A 89 7.50 -19.91 17.35
CA ARG A 89 6.87 -19.80 18.68
C ARG A 89 5.40 -20.19 18.70
N GLY A 90 4.83 -20.57 17.55
CA GLY A 90 3.40 -20.91 17.44
C GLY A 90 2.47 -19.69 17.51
N ILE A 91 2.98 -18.48 17.26
CA ILE A 91 2.21 -17.25 17.27
C ILE A 91 1.56 -17.07 15.90
N THR A 92 0.23 -17.02 15.86
CA THR A 92 -0.53 -16.76 14.62
C THR A 92 -0.47 -15.27 14.26
N VAL A 93 -0.16 -14.94 13.00
CA VAL A 93 -0.19 -13.57 12.51
C VAL A 93 -1.41 -13.37 11.60
N LEU A 94 -2.27 -12.41 11.94
CA LEU A 94 -3.53 -12.12 11.24
C LEU A 94 -3.43 -10.75 10.54
N PRO A 95 -3.18 -10.70 9.21
CA PRO A 95 -3.30 -9.46 8.44
C PRO A 95 -4.77 -9.10 8.17
N ALA A 96 -5.07 -7.81 8.02
CA ALA A 96 -6.39 -7.33 7.62
C ALA A 96 -6.56 -7.38 6.08
N THR A 97 -6.40 -8.58 5.50
CA THR A 97 -6.53 -8.79 4.06
C THR A 97 -7.90 -8.32 3.55
N GLY A 98 -7.92 -7.56 2.46
CA GLY A 98 -9.14 -7.01 1.86
C GLY A 98 -9.65 -5.71 2.50
N GLY A 99 -9.22 -5.39 3.72
CA GLY A 99 -9.76 -4.26 4.48
C GLY A 99 -9.55 -2.88 3.84
N ASN A 100 -8.46 -2.70 3.08
CA ASN A 100 -8.11 -1.45 2.41
C ASN A 100 -8.19 -1.51 0.88
N THR A 101 -8.61 -2.62 0.30
CA THR A 101 -8.63 -2.85 -1.15
C THR A 101 -9.34 -1.75 -1.91
N VAL A 102 -10.51 -1.32 -1.45
CA VAL A 102 -11.28 -0.24 -2.08
C VAL A 102 -10.51 1.09 -2.05
N SER A 103 -9.96 1.44 -0.89
CA SER A 103 -9.24 2.71 -0.70
C SER A 103 -8.03 2.83 -1.62
N VAL A 104 -7.21 1.77 -1.68
CA VAL A 104 -6.03 1.74 -2.57
C VAL A 104 -6.45 1.79 -4.04
N ALA A 105 -7.49 1.04 -4.43
CA ALA A 105 -7.97 1.05 -5.81
C ALA A 105 -8.48 2.44 -6.24
N GLU A 106 -9.21 3.13 -5.37
CA GLU A 106 -9.68 4.49 -5.63
C GLU A 106 -8.53 5.51 -5.68
N TYR A 107 -7.52 5.36 -4.83
CA TYR A 107 -6.30 6.17 -4.89
C TYR A 107 -5.60 6.01 -6.25
N VAL A 108 -5.38 4.78 -6.72
CA VAL A 108 -4.73 4.51 -8.01
C VAL A 108 -5.50 5.16 -9.17
N ILE A 109 -6.82 4.96 -9.25
CA ILE A 109 -7.65 5.58 -10.29
C ILE A 109 -7.60 7.11 -10.22
N THR A 110 -7.67 7.68 -9.00
CA THR A 110 -7.56 9.13 -8.81
C THR A 110 -6.21 9.66 -9.32
N ALA A 111 -5.10 9.00 -8.97
CA ALA A 111 -3.77 9.38 -9.44
C ALA A 111 -3.67 9.35 -10.97
N MET A 112 -4.20 8.30 -11.62
CA MET A 112 -4.26 8.20 -13.09
C MET A 112 -5.00 9.40 -13.70
N LEU A 113 -6.19 9.72 -13.20
CA LEU A 113 -7.02 10.81 -13.69
C LEU A 113 -6.35 12.18 -13.49
N VAL A 114 -5.78 12.43 -12.32
CA VAL A 114 -5.11 13.70 -11.98
C VAL A 114 -3.90 13.93 -12.86
N LEU A 115 -3.01 12.95 -12.96
CA LEU A 115 -1.77 13.07 -13.75
C LEU A 115 -2.05 13.18 -15.25
N ARG A 116 -3.01 12.41 -15.78
CA ARG A 116 -3.35 12.44 -17.20
C ARG A 116 -4.00 13.74 -17.62
N ARG A 117 -4.85 14.34 -16.74
CA ARG A 117 -5.51 15.61 -17.00
C ARG A 117 -4.61 16.81 -16.78
N GLY A 118 -3.74 16.79 -15.77
CA GLY A 118 -2.83 17.88 -15.42
C GLY A 118 -3.49 19.20 -15.00
N ALA A 119 -4.81 19.35 -15.18
CA ALA A 119 -5.53 20.61 -14.99
C ALA A 119 -5.51 21.13 -13.55
N TRP A 120 -5.41 20.23 -12.56
CA TRP A 120 -5.42 20.61 -11.13
C TRP A 120 -4.13 21.26 -10.64
N PHE A 121 -3.01 21.11 -11.38
CA PHE A 121 -1.74 21.75 -11.03
C PHE A 121 -1.70 23.26 -11.27
N GLY A 122 -2.70 23.82 -11.95
CA GLY A 122 -2.81 25.24 -12.25
C GLY A 122 -3.65 26.08 -11.29
N THR A 123 -4.09 25.52 -10.15
CA THR A 123 -4.99 26.23 -9.22
C THR A 123 -4.42 27.56 -8.74
N SER A 124 -3.14 27.63 -8.38
CA SER A 124 -2.47 28.85 -7.92
C SER A 124 -2.42 29.95 -8.99
N GLU A 125 -2.21 29.57 -10.27
CA GLU A 125 -2.21 30.52 -11.39
C GLU A 125 -3.60 31.11 -11.61
N VAL A 126 -4.64 30.27 -11.58
CA VAL A 126 -6.03 30.72 -11.77
C VAL A 126 -6.48 31.64 -10.63
N THR A 127 -6.19 31.29 -9.38
CA THR A 127 -6.54 32.14 -8.22
C THR A 127 -5.74 33.44 -8.16
N ALA A 128 -4.57 33.51 -8.80
CA ALA A 128 -3.79 34.72 -9.00
C ALA A 128 -4.30 35.59 -10.18
N GLY A 129 -5.41 35.22 -10.83
CA GLY A 129 -6.01 35.97 -11.93
C GLY A 129 -5.40 35.65 -13.31
N LEU A 130 -4.50 34.67 -13.41
CA LEU A 130 -3.99 34.18 -14.68
C LEU A 130 -4.99 33.22 -15.33
N TRP A 131 -4.91 33.10 -16.68
CA TRP A 131 -5.85 32.26 -17.43
C TRP A 131 -5.13 31.33 -18.41
N PRO A 132 -4.30 30.38 -17.94
CA PRO A 132 -3.36 29.61 -18.76
C PRO A 132 -4.02 28.38 -19.43
N ARG A 133 -5.14 28.57 -20.14
CA ARG A 133 -5.95 27.48 -20.74
C ARG A 133 -5.12 26.53 -21.60
N GLN A 134 -4.23 27.06 -22.45
CA GLN A 134 -3.42 26.24 -23.36
C GLN A 134 -2.44 25.33 -22.59
N LYS A 135 -1.85 25.84 -21.50
CA LYS A 135 -0.94 25.09 -20.65
C LYS A 135 -1.63 23.96 -19.87
N MET A 136 -2.95 24.08 -19.67
CA MET A 136 -3.75 23.12 -18.91
C MET A 136 -4.52 22.12 -19.78
N ILE A 137 -4.22 22.04 -21.07
CA ILE A 137 -4.79 21.02 -21.96
C ILE A 137 -4.14 19.68 -21.61
N GLY A 138 -4.93 18.77 -21.01
CA GLY A 138 -4.54 17.41 -20.70
C GLY A 138 -5.09 16.40 -21.70
N GLN A 139 -5.01 15.13 -21.33
CA GLN A 139 -5.46 14.02 -22.19
C GLN A 139 -6.57 13.22 -21.48
N GLU A 140 -7.35 12.48 -22.29
CA GLU A 140 -8.36 11.55 -21.79
C GLU A 140 -7.72 10.19 -21.44
N VAL A 141 -8.40 9.44 -20.58
CA VAL A 141 -7.98 8.07 -20.20
C VAL A 141 -8.65 7.00 -21.06
N MET A 142 -9.80 7.31 -21.70
CA MET A 142 -10.51 6.38 -22.57
C MET A 142 -9.61 5.91 -23.72
N GLY A 143 -9.61 4.60 -23.96
CA GLY A 143 -8.80 3.98 -25.03
C GLY A 143 -7.32 3.80 -24.68
N THR A 144 -6.89 4.18 -23.47
CA THR A 144 -5.53 3.94 -23.00
C THR A 144 -5.36 2.52 -22.43
N THR A 145 -4.13 2.14 -22.13
CA THR A 145 -3.77 0.83 -21.59
C THR A 145 -3.17 0.99 -20.20
N LEU A 146 -3.68 0.23 -19.23
CA LEU A 146 -3.14 0.08 -17.88
C LEU A 146 -2.43 -1.27 -17.75
N GLY A 147 -1.16 -1.27 -17.37
CA GLY A 147 -0.39 -2.44 -16.98
C GLY A 147 -0.36 -2.58 -15.45
N LEU A 148 -0.78 -3.74 -14.95
CA LEU A 148 -0.76 -4.08 -13.51
C LEU A 148 0.34 -5.09 -13.24
N ILE A 149 1.27 -4.75 -12.35
CA ILE A 149 2.36 -5.62 -11.92
C ILE A 149 1.96 -6.26 -10.59
N GLY A 150 1.69 -7.58 -10.62
CA GLY A 150 0.93 -8.30 -9.61
C GLY A 150 -0.58 -8.17 -9.85
N PHE A 151 -1.32 -9.27 -9.70
CA PHE A 151 -2.77 -9.30 -9.98
C PHE A 151 -3.58 -9.88 -8.83
N GLY A 152 -3.21 -9.49 -7.61
CA GLY A 152 -3.95 -9.79 -6.39
C GLY A 152 -5.23 -8.96 -6.25
N GLU A 153 -5.84 -9.00 -5.07
CA GLU A 153 -7.16 -8.41 -4.78
C GLU A 153 -7.25 -6.90 -5.10
N ILE A 154 -6.22 -6.13 -4.73
CA ILE A 154 -6.16 -4.69 -5.00
C ILE A 154 -6.10 -4.44 -6.52
N ALA A 155 -5.21 -5.13 -7.23
CA ALA A 155 -5.06 -4.97 -8.68
C ALA A 155 -6.35 -5.33 -9.42
N GLN A 156 -7.07 -6.38 -9.01
CA GLN A 156 -8.37 -6.73 -9.56
C GLN A 156 -9.42 -5.64 -9.32
N ALA A 157 -9.42 -5.02 -8.13
CA ALA A 157 -10.32 -3.92 -7.82
C ALA A 157 -9.98 -2.65 -8.62
N VAL A 158 -8.69 -2.40 -8.93
CA VAL A 158 -8.25 -1.34 -9.86
C VAL A 158 -8.71 -1.67 -11.27
N ALA A 159 -8.50 -2.90 -11.75
CA ALA A 159 -8.91 -3.35 -13.08
C ALA A 159 -10.39 -3.11 -13.35
N ALA A 160 -11.25 -3.53 -12.43
CA ALA A 160 -12.69 -3.35 -12.54
C ALA A 160 -13.11 -1.87 -12.68
N ARG A 161 -12.43 -0.97 -11.95
CA ARG A 161 -12.68 0.47 -12.03
C ARG A 161 -12.12 1.08 -13.33
N ALA A 162 -10.91 0.70 -13.73
CA ALA A 162 -10.27 1.18 -14.96
C ALA A 162 -11.10 0.84 -16.20
N GLN A 163 -11.65 -0.37 -16.26
CA GLN A 163 -12.53 -0.80 -17.36
C GLN A 163 -13.79 0.06 -17.50
N ALA A 164 -14.35 0.55 -16.39
CA ALA A 164 -15.50 1.47 -16.44
C ALA A 164 -15.17 2.82 -17.11
N PHE A 165 -13.89 3.21 -17.15
CA PHE A 165 -13.39 4.38 -17.90
C PHE A 165 -12.99 4.05 -19.34
N GLY A 166 -13.26 2.84 -19.84
CA GLY A 166 -12.86 2.42 -21.18
C GLY A 166 -11.35 2.20 -21.35
N ILE A 167 -10.65 1.88 -20.25
CA ILE A 167 -9.21 1.58 -20.22
C ILE A 167 -9.03 0.08 -20.46
N ARG A 168 -8.13 -0.29 -21.38
CA ARG A 168 -7.69 -1.67 -21.56
C ARG A 168 -6.77 -2.07 -20.44
N VAL A 169 -7.02 -3.21 -19.79
CA VAL A 169 -6.22 -3.68 -18.67
C VAL A 169 -5.38 -4.88 -19.06
N LEU A 170 -4.08 -4.76 -18.88
CA LEU A 170 -3.09 -5.83 -18.98
C LEU A 170 -2.57 -6.15 -17.56
N ALA A 171 -2.22 -7.39 -17.28
CA ALA A 171 -1.59 -7.74 -16.01
C ALA A 171 -0.52 -8.81 -16.18
N HIS A 172 0.52 -8.69 -15.36
CA HIS A 172 1.59 -9.68 -15.24
C HIS A 172 1.70 -10.11 -13.79
N ASP A 173 1.48 -11.41 -13.53
CA ASP A 173 1.66 -12.04 -12.23
C ASP A 173 2.19 -13.46 -12.45
N PRO A 174 3.47 -13.74 -12.12
CA PRO A 174 4.10 -15.03 -12.36
C PRO A 174 3.58 -16.13 -11.41
N PHE A 175 2.92 -15.76 -10.31
CA PHE A 175 2.44 -16.70 -9.29
C PHE A 175 0.97 -17.07 -9.47
N LEU A 176 0.22 -16.29 -10.26
CA LEU A 176 -1.19 -16.56 -10.52
C LEU A 176 -1.32 -17.59 -11.65
N PRO A 177 -1.96 -18.77 -11.42
CA PRO A 177 -2.15 -19.78 -12.45
C PRO A 177 -2.84 -19.22 -13.71
N GLY A 178 -2.44 -19.67 -14.88
CA GLY A 178 -2.90 -19.13 -16.17
C GLY A 178 -4.40 -19.33 -16.42
N ASP A 179 -5.02 -20.31 -15.75
CA ASP A 179 -6.45 -20.62 -15.80
C ASP A 179 -7.25 -19.99 -14.65
N ALA A 180 -6.61 -19.19 -13.79
CA ALA A 180 -7.27 -18.55 -12.66
C ALA A 180 -8.42 -17.64 -13.12
N ALA A 181 -9.56 -17.74 -12.43
CA ALA A 181 -10.75 -16.94 -12.74
C ALA A 181 -10.49 -15.40 -12.64
N ALA A 182 -9.49 -15.01 -11.88
CA ALA A 182 -9.04 -13.62 -11.74
C ALA A 182 -8.70 -12.96 -13.08
N TRP A 183 -8.16 -13.70 -14.06
CA TRP A 183 -7.80 -13.18 -15.39
C TRP A 183 -8.98 -12.64 -16.20
N ARG A 184 -10.23 -12.92 -15.80
CA ARG A 184 -11.43 -12.37 -16.47
C ARG A 184 -11.47 -10.83 -16.43
N GLY A 185 -10.73 -10.22 -15.49
CA GLY A 185 -10.63 -8.76 -15.34
C GLY A 185 -9.45 -8.11 -16.07
N ALA A 186 -8.56 -8.87 -16.74
CA ALA A 186 -7.39 -8.34 -17.41
C ALA A 186 -6.84 -9.31 -18.48
N GLU A 187 -6.17 -8.78 -19.48
CA GLU A 187 -5.41 -9.60 -20.42
C GLU A 187 -4.08 -9.97 -19.78
N ARG A 188 -3.83 -11.26 -19.58
CA ARG A 188 -2.57 -11.75 -19.05
C ARG A 188 -1.41 -11.44 -20.00
N ARG A 189 -0.27 -11.03 -19.44
CA ARG A 189 1.01 -10.90 -20.12
C ARG A 189 2.01 -11.86 -19.50
N GLU A 190 2.70 -12.61 -20.37
CA GLU A 190 3.70 -13.58 -19.92
C GLU A 190 4.97 -12.89 -19.45
N THR A 191 5.34 -11.78 -20.07
CA THR A 191 6.54 -11.01 -19.69
C THR A 191 6.15 -9.59 -19.24
N LEU A 192 6.92 -9.11 -18.26
CA LEU A 192 6.77 -7.74 -17.76
C LEU A 192 7.13 -6.71 -18.84
N ASP A 193 8.20 -6.95 -19.58
CA ASP A 193 8.73 -5.99 -20.54
C ASP A 193 7.78 -5.76 -21.72
N GLU A 194 7.09 -6.80 -22.22
CA GLU A 194 6.02 -6.66 -23.23
C GLU A 194 4.86 -5.81 -22.73
N MET A 195 4.50 -5.93 -21.46
CA MET A 195 3.44 -5.12 -20.87
C MET A 195 3.87 -3.66 -20.73
N LEU A 196 5.10 -3.42 -20.23
CA LEU A 196 5.64 -2.08 -20.02
C LEU A 196 5.70 -1.27 -21.32
N ALA A 197 6.11 -1.89 -22.43
CA ALA A 197 6.29 -1.22 -23.72
C ALA A 197 4.98 -0.66 -24.34
N VAL A 198 3.82 -1.17 -23.93
CA VAL A 198 2.52 -0.78 -24.50
C VAL A 198 1.60 -0.06 -23.53
N SER A 199 1.99 0.06 -22.24
CA SER A 199 1.15 0.61 -21.19
C SER A 199 1.31 2.13 -21.07
N ASP A 200 0.19 2.85 -21.11
CA ASP A 200 0.11 4.29 -20.83
C ASP A 200 0.19 4.56 -19.33
N PHE A 201 -0.28 3.61 -18.53
CA PHE A 201 -0.19 3.60 -17.07
C PHE A 201 0.40 2.29 -16.62
N VAL A 202 1.26 2.34 -15.60
CA VAL A 202 1.81 1.15 -14.94
C VAL A 202 1.57 1.30 -13.44
N SER A 203 0.93 0.32 -12.81
CA SER A 203 0.67 0.33 -11.37
C SER A 203 1.23 -0.92 -10.70
N LEU A 204 1.98 -0.72 -9.61
CA LEU A 204 2.67 -1.75 -8.85
C LEU A 204 1.78 -2.29 -7.72
N HIS A 205 1.63 -3.61 -7.67
CA HIS A 205 0.82 -4.33 -6.67
C HIS A 205 1.53 -5.59 -6.16
N THR A 206 2.86 -5.52 -6.05
CA THR A 206 3.72 -6.63 -5.60
C THR A 206 4.30 -6.36 -4.21
N PRO A 207 4.57 -7.38 -3.39
CA PRO A 207 5.35 -7.23 -2.19
C PRO A 207 6.81 -6.89 -2.54
N LEU A 208 7.57 -6.38 -1.57
CA LEU A 208 9.01 -6.25 -1.67
C LEU A 208 9.67 -7.58 -1.30
N THR A 209 10.33 -8.20 -2.26
CA THR A 209 11.14 -9.42 -2.10
C THR A 209 12.50 -9.19 -2.75
N PRO A 210 13.48 -10.12 -2.61
CA PRO A 210 14.72 -10.04 -3.38
C PRO A 210 14.49 -9.90 -4.88
N GLU A 211 13.48 -10.59 -5.43
CA GLU A 211 13.15 -10.62 -6.86
C GLU A 211 12.42 -9.37 -7.35
N THR A 212 11.70 -8.68 -6.47
CA THR A 212 10.96 -7.44 -6.79
C THR A 212 11.70 -6.18 -6.38
N ARG A 213 12.84 -6.30 -5.71
CA ARG A 213 13.69 -5.14 -5.39
C ARG A 213 14.22 -4.49 -6.66
N ASN A 214 14.00 -3.18 -6.79
CA ASN A 214 14.32 -2.41 -8.00
C ASN A 214 13.75 -3.07 -9.28
N LEU A 215 12.57 -3.69 -9.16
CA LEU A 215 11.89 -4.31 -10.31
C LEU A 215 11.71 -3.30 -11.44
N ILE A 216 11.42 -2.04 -11.11
CA ILE A 216 11.42 -0.93 -12.07
C ILE A 216 12.74 -0.18 -11.92
N ASP A 217 13.70 -0.64 -12.67
CA ASP A 217 15.07 -0.11 -12.79
C ASP A 217 15.19 0.88 -13.98
N PRO A 218 16.37 1.53 -14.19
CA PRO A 218 16.57 2.42 -15.32
C PRO A 218 16.30 1.78 -16.70
N GLY A 219 16.62 0.49 -16.86
CA GLY A 219 16.39 -0.23 -18.11
C GLY A 219 14.90 -0.39 -18.43
N ARG A 220 14.12 -0.79 -17.44
CA ARG A 220 12.65 -0.90 -17.58
C ARG A 220 11.97 0.45 -17.74
N LEU A 221 12.43 1.50 -17.03
CA LEU A 221 11.96 2.86 -17.26
C LEU A 221 12.19 3.31 -18.69
N ALA A 222 13.36 3.00 -19.26
CA ALA A 222 13.65 3.28 -20.66
C ALA A 222 12.81 2.45 -21.66
N ALA A 223 12.40 1.24 -21.28
CA ALA A 223 11.53 0.38 -22.09
C ALA A 223 10.05 0.71 -22.00
N MET A 224 9.59 1.44 -20.99
CA MET A 224 8.20 1.88 -20.88
C MET A 224 7.80 2.76 -22.06
N LYS A 225 6.51 2.88 -22.35
CA LYS A 225 5.99 3.81 -23.33
C LYS A 225 6.39 5.25 -22.96
N GLU A 226 6.80 6.06 -23.95
CA GLU A 226 7.13 7.47 -23.73
C GLU A 226 5.93 8.23 -23.17
N GLY A 227 6.15 9.04 -22.12
CA GLY A 227 5.09 9.75 -21.44
C GLY A 227 4.17 8.88 -20.58
N ALA A 228 4.52 7.62 -20.33
CA ALA A 228 3.78 6.75 -19.42
C ALA A 228 3.73 7.31 -18.01
N ILE A 229 2.69 6.96 -17.27
CA ILE A 229 2.50 7.33 -15.87
C ILE A 229 2.75 6.10 -14.99
N LEU A 230 3.62 6.25 -13.97
CA LEU A 230 3.99 5.17 -13.04
C LEU A 230 3.34 5.40 -11.67
N ILE A 231 2.74 4.36 -11.10
CA ILE A 231 2.05 4.44 -9.81
C ILE A 231 2.58 3.34 -8.88
N ASN A 232 3.03 3.73 -7.69
CA ASN A 232 3.45 2.79 -6.65
C ASN A 232 2.71 3.06 -5.34
N THR A 233 1.79 2.18 -5.01
CA THR A 233 1.09 2.10 -3.73
C THR A 233 1.36 0.77 -3.02
N ALA A 234 2.38 0.04 -3.48
CA ALA A 234 2.72 -1.29 -2.97
C ALA A 234 3.78 -1.23 -1.87
N ARG A 235 5.06 -1.09 -2.26
CA ARG A 235 6.18 -0.96 -1.32
C ARG A 235 7.27 -0.05 -1.90
N GLY A 236 7.95 0.69 -1.01
CA GLY A 236 9.22 1.31 -1.32
C GLY A 236 10.27 0.27 -1.68
N GLY A 237 11.27 0.66 -2.48
CA GLY A 237 12.33 -0.24 -2.94
C GLY A 237 11.94 -1.22 -4.06
N VAL A 238 10.66 -1.26 -4.50
CA VAL A 238 10.26 -1.99 -5.72
C VAL A 238 10.67 -1.24 -6.98
N LEU A 239 10.87 0.07 -6.89
CA LEU A 239 11.39 0.91 -7.98
C LEU A 239 12.65 1.65 -7.52
N ASP A 240 13.49 2.03 -8.48
CA ASP A 240 14.62 2.94 -8.26
C ASP A 240 14.12 4.39 -8.29
N GLU A 241 14.05 5.02 -7.11
CA GLU A 241 13.52 6.39 -6.94
C GLU A 241 14.37 7.44 -7.66
N ALA A 242 15.70 7.25 -7.70
CA ALA A 242 16.58 8.17 -8.40
C ALA A 242 16.36 8.11 -9.92
N ALA A 243 16.20 6.90 -10.45
CA ALA A 243 15.90 6.69 -11.86
C ALA A 243 14.51 7.22 -12.24
N VAL A 244 13.51 7.07 -11.38
CA VAL A 244 12.17 7.67 -11.58
C VAL A 244 12.25 9.18 -11.61
N ALA A 245 12.98 9.80 -10.68
CA ALA A 245 13.16 11.25 -10.64
C ALA A 245 13.82 11.79 -11.94
N GLU A 246 14.84 11.10 -12.44
CA GLU A 246 15.49 11.44 -13.71
C GLU A 246 14.56 11.26 -14.91
N ALA A 247 13.79 10.18 -14.93
CA ALA A 247 12.80 9.92 -15.98
C ALA A 247 11.68 10.98 -16.01
N LEU A 248 11.30 11.53 -14.85
CA LEU A 248 10.37 12.66 -14.76
C LEU A 248 11.01 13.96 -15.29
N ARG A 249 12.26 14.27 -14.89
CA ARG A 249 12.97 15.49 -15.32
C ARG A 249 13.26 15.49 -16.81
N SER A 250 13.61 14.35 -17.38
CA SER A 250 13.83 14.21 -18.81
C SER A 250 12.53 14.15 -19.66
N GLY A 251 11.37 14.05 -19.01
CA GLY A 251 10.08 13.86 -19.70
C GLY A 251 9.87 12.43 -20.24
N ARG A 252 10.74 11.49 -19.94
CA ARG A 252 10.57 10.07 -20.29
C ARG A 252 9.31 9.48 -19.66
N LEU A 253 9.05 9.82 -18.37
CA LEU A 253 7.77 9.62 -17.73
C LEU A 253 6.92 10.88 -17.81
N GLY A 254 5.65 10.74 -18.15
CA GLY A 254 4.67 11.82 -18.12
C GLY A 254 4.24 12.22 -16.71
N GLY A 255 4.39 11.33 -15.73
CA GLY A 255 4.10 11.57 -14.33
C GLY A 255 4.34 10.34 -13.47
N ALA A 256 4.38 10.53 -12.16
CA ALA A 256 4.41 9.45 -11.20
C ALA A 256 3.54 9.75 -9.98
N ALA A 257 2.95 8.71 -9.38
CA ALA A 257 2.31 8.77 -8.07
C ALA A 257 2.95 7.74 -7.15
N LEU A 258 3.62 8.21 -6.10
CA LEU A 258 4.35 7.39 -5.14
C LEU A 258 3.77 7.61 -3.74
N ASP A 259 3.18 6.56 -3.17
CA ASP A 259 2.64 6.60 -1.81
C ASP A 259 3.60 5.92 -0.81
N VAL A 260 4.61 5.22 -1.33
CA VAL A 260 5.57 4.43 -0.55
C VAL A 260 7.00 4.69 -1.04
N PHE A 261 7.96 4.65 -0.10
CA PHE A 261 9.36 5.02 -0.35
C PHE A 261 10.32 3.99 0.25
N ALA A 262 11.53 3.94 -0.30
CA ALA A 262 12.59 3.03 0.18
C ALA A 262 12.97 3.33 1.64
N GLU A 263 12.91 4.60 2.03
CA GLU A 263 13.04 5.07 3.41
C GLU A 263 11.79 5.88 3.79
N GLU A 264 11.13 5.50 4.87
CA GLU A 264 9.94 6.16 5.39
C GLU A 264 10.15 6.60 6.86
N PRO A 265 9.98 7.88 7.20
CA PRO A 265 9.60 9.01 6.34
C PRO A 265 10.62 9.35 5.25
N LEU A 266 10.13 9.80 4.06
CA LEU A 266 11.00 10.22 2.97
C LEU A 266 11.93 11.35 3.45
N PRO A 267 13.27 11.19 3.38
CA PRO A 267 14.19 12.21 3.85
C PRO A 267 14.16 13.46 2.98
N ALA A 268 14.38 14.62 3.61
CA ALA A 268 14.56 15.87 2.89
C ALA A 268 15.78 15.79 1.95
N GLY A 269 15.66 16.38 0.76
CA GLY A 269 16.72 16.34 -0.25
C GLY A 269 16.83 14.98 -0.96
N SER A 270 15.79 14.17 -0.90
CA SER A 270 15.71 12.93 -1.70
C SER A 270 15.82 13.25 -3.20
N PRO A 271 16.21 12.27 -4.05
CA PRO A 271 16.25 12.46 -5.50
C PRO A 271 14.92 12.93 -6.11
N LEU A 272 13.80 12.66 -5.43
CA LEU A 272 12.45 13.02 -5.86
C LEU A 272 12.11 14.49 -5.62
N ASP A 273 12.91 15.23 -4.83
CA ASP A 273 12.64 16.63 -4.53
C ASP A 273 12.66 17.48 -5.81
N GLY A 274 11.61 18.28 -6.00
CA GLY A 274 11.43 19.11 -7.19
C GLY A 274 11.21 18.35 -8.50
N ALA A 275 10.99 17.03 -8.48
CA ALA A 275 10.65 16.29 -9.68
C ALA A 275 9.28 16.74 -10.24
N PRO A 276 9.18 17.04 -11.57
CA PRO A 276 7.92 17.50 -12.15
C PRO A 276 6.88 16.36 -12.22
N ASN A 277 5.60 16.73 -12.21
CA ASN A 277 4.47 15.80 -12.35
C ASN A 277 4.52 14.61 -11.36
N LEU A 278 5.06 14.84 -10.17
CA LEU A 278 5.10 13.88 -9.08
C LEU A 278 3.96 14.14 -8.09
N LEU A 279 3.17 13.12 -7.80
CA LEU A 279 2.30 13.06 -6.63
C LEU A 279 2.98 12.19 -5.59
N ALA A 280 3.37 12.77 -4.45
CA ALA A 280 3.97 12.04 -3.32
C ALA A 280 3.03 12.13 -2.12
N THR A 281 2.73 10.97 -1.49
CA THR A 281 1.87 10.91 -0.30
C THR A 281 2.49 9.99 0.76
N PRO A 282 2.24 10.24 2.05
CA PRO A 282 2.97 9.59 3.14
C PRO A 282 2.33 8.25 3.55
N HIS A 283 2.31 7.27 2.64
CA HIS A 283 1.82 5.89 2.85
C HIS A 283 0.36 5.85 3.33
N VAL A 284 -0.52 6.58 2.62
CA VAL A 284 -1.94 6.76 2.98
C VAL A 284 -2.93 6.23 1.94
N ALA A 285 -2.48 5.64 0.83
CA ALA A 285 -3.38 5.12 -0.21
C ALA A 285 -4.42 4.13 0.34
N GLY A 286 -4.03 3.35 1.35
CA GLY A 286 -4.93 2.43 2.04
C GLY A 286 -5.66 3.02 3.26
N VAL A 287 -5.46 4.30 3.58
CA VAL A 287 -5.94 4.93 4.83
C VAL A 287 -7.11 5.86 4.54
N THR A 288 -8.32 5.38 4.82
CA THR A 288 -9.56 6.17 4.79
C THR A 288 -10.35 5.89 6.07
N GLU A 289 -11.32 6.73 6.41
CA GLU A 289 -12.23 6.46 7.53
C GLU A 289 -12.87 5.08 7.41
N GLN A 290 -13.36 4.74 6.22
CA GLN A 290 -14.03 3.47 5.95
C GLN A 290 -13.08 2.27 6.04
N SER A 291 -11.83 2.40 5.55
CA SER A 291 -10.85 1.31 5.67
C SER A 291 -10.40 1.11 7.11
N ASN A 292 -10.24 2.18 7.89
CA ASN A 292 -9.88 2.10 9.30
C ASN A 292 -10.94 1.31 10.10
N VAL A 293 -12.23 1.59 9.87
CA VAL A 293 -13.33 0.82 10.48
C VAL A 293 -13.26 -0.65 10.05
N ARG A 294 -13.23 -0.93 8.73
CA ARG A 294 -13.20 -2.32 8.22
C ARG A 294 -12.02 -3.12 8.77
N ILE A 295 -10.81 -2.54 8.73
CA ILE A 295 -9.58 -3.16 9.21
C ILE A 295 -9.67 -3.47 10.70
N SER A 296 -10.16 -2.52 11.50
CA SER A 296 -10.31 -2.69 12.95
C SER A 296 -11.24 -3.84 13.28
N TRP A 297 -12.40 -3.90 12.61
CA TRP A 297 -13.36 -4.98 12.81
C TRP A 297 -12.87 -6.35 12.32
N LEU A 298 -12.14 -6.40 11.19
CA LEU A 298 -11.52 -7.64 10.72
C LEU A 298 -10.56 -8.21 11.76
N ILE A 299 -9.68 -7.37 12.28
CA ILE A 299 -8.68 -7.79 13.26
C ILE A 299 -9.31 -8.10 14.63
N ALA A 300 -10.25 -7.28 15.10
CA ALA A 300 -10.94 -7.57 16.36
C ALA A 300 -11.61 -8.96 16.34
N ARG A 301 -12.37 -9.26 15.28
CA ARG A 301 -13.05 -10.55 15.12
C ARG A 301 -12.07 -11.71 14.93
N GLY A 302 -11.01 -11.51 14.16
CA GLY A 302 -9.96 -12.51 13.93
C GLY A 302 -9.24 -12.87 15.21
N VAL A 303 -8.81 -11.87 15.99
CA VAL A 303 -8.12 -12.06 17.28
C VAL A 303 -9.07 -12.71 18.31
N ALA A 304 -10.29 -12.22 18.44
CA ALA A 304 -11.27 -12.80 19.35
C ALA A 304 -11.55 -14.28 19.01
N GLY A 305 -11.76 -14.59 17.71
CA GLY A 305 -11.99 -15.96 17.26
C GLY A 305 -10.81 -16.90 17.47
N HIS A 306 -9.58 -16.38 17.41
CA HIS A 306 -8.37 -17.17 17.71
C HIS A 306 -8.22 -17.44 19.20
N LEU A 307 -8.61 -16.48 20.04
CA LEU A 307 -8.47 -16.57 21.50
C LEU A 307 -9.67 -17.30 22.18
N SER A 308 -10.79 -17.51 21.51
CA SER A 308 -11.95 -18.24 22.05
C SER A 308 -11.65 -19.73 22.15
#